data_e9873b0e1cd2b4d49dd4a540918d2891
#
_entry.id   e9873b0e1cd2b4d49dd4a540918d2891
#
_cell.length_a   1.000
_cell.length_b   1.000
_cell.length_c   1.000
_cell.angle_alpha   90.00
_cell.angle_beta   90.00
_cell.angle_gamma   90.00
#
_symmetry.space_group_name_H-M   'P 1'
#
loop_
_entity.id
_entity.type
_entity.pdbx_description
1 polymer ?
#
loop_
_entity_poly.entity_id
_entity_poly.type
_entity_poly.pdbx_seq_one_letter_code
_entity_poly.pdbx_strand_id
1 'polypeptide(L)' 'MTLHEIEKAAADAWALIADPVYSEKDGKLKAGQLLFFHKEKEKVHQFVLKERSDLLHHYTIIYTGELPKDQIFVL' A
#
# COMPACT_ATOMS: atom_id res chain seq x y z
N MET A 1 4.03 11.55 1.02
CA MET A 1 3.00 11.56 -0.04
C MET A 1 1.63 11.29 0.57
N THR A 2 0.63 11.97 0.08
CA THR A 2 -0.75 11.67 0.45
C THR A 2 -1.22 10.39 -0.25
N LEU A 3 -2.28 9.78 0.25
CA LEU A 3 -2.86 8.60 -0.38
C LEU A 3 -3.23 8.87 -1.84
N HIS A 4 -3.76 10.05 -2.12
CA HIS A 4 -4.14 10.43 -3.48
C HIS A 4 -2.92 10.45 -4.42
N GLU A 5 -1.80 10.96 -3.96
CA GLU A 5 -0.56 10.97 -4.73
C GLU A 5 -0.03 9.55 -4.95
N ILE A 6 -0.13 8.70 -3.93
CA ILE A 6 0.28 7.31 -4.02
C ILE A 6 -0.56 6.56 -5.06
N GLU A 7 -1.88 6.78 -5.05
CA GLU A 7 -2.79 6.15 -6.00
C GLU A 7 -2.50 6.56 -7.44
N LYS A 8 -2.08 7.80 -7.64
CA LYS A 8 -1.70 8.28 -8.97
C LYS A 8 -0.38 7.69 -9.43
N ALA A 9 0.59 7.61 -8.54
CA ALA A 9 1.91 7.10 -8.86
C ALA A 9 1.90 5.60 -9.09
N ALA A 10 1.09 4.87 -8.35
CA ALA A 10 1.04 3.41 -8.36
C ALA A 10 -0.36 2.91 -8.67
N ALA A 11 -0.93 3.37 -9.78
CA ALA A 11 -2.29 3.00 -10.17
C ALA A 11 -2.42 1.50 -10.46
N ASP A 12 -3.52 0.91 -10.00
CA ASP A 12 -3.86 -0.50 -10.21
C ASP A 12 -2.73 -1.45 -9.80
N ALA A 13 -2.13 -1.19 -8.65
CA ALA A 13 -0.99 -1.97 -8.17
C ALA A 13 -1.01 -2.14 -6.66
N TRP A 14 -0.21 -3.09 -6.19
CA TRP A 14 0.07 -3.25 -4.77
C TRP A 14 1.20 -2.30 -4.42
N ALA A 15 1.00 -1.49 -3.40
CA ALA A 15 1.97 -0.46 -3.02
C ALA A 15 2.50 -0.70 -1.61
N LEU A 16 3.81 -0.60 -1.46
CA LEU A 16 4.49 -0.68 -0.17
C LEU A 16 4.69 0.73 0.36
N ILE A 17 4.09 1.01 1.49
CA ILE A 17 4.09 2.33 2.10
C ILE A 17 4.86 2.29 3.41
N ALA A 18 5.90 3.11 3.52
CA ALA A 18 6.66 3.26 4.76
C ALA A 18 6.07 4.39 5.60
N ASP A 19 6.18 4.24 6.92
CA ASP A 19 5.71 5.23 7.89
C ASP A 19 4.29 5.70 7.59
N PRO A 20 3.33 4.76 7.51
CA PRO A 20 1.96 5.13 7.16
C PRO A 20 1.33 6.02 8.24
N VAL A 21 0.60 7.03 7.78
CA VAL A 21 -0.16 7.93 8.64
C VAL A 21 -1.64 7.63 8.45
N TYR A 22 -2.33 7.33 9.53
CA TYR A 22 -3.74 6.99 9.51
C TYR A 22 -4.59 8.14 10.06
N SER A 23 -5.81 8.25 9.52
CA SER A 23 -6.75 9.23 10.02
C SER A 23 -7.27 8.81 11.39
N GLU A 24 -7.34 9.75 12.33
CA GLU A 24 -7.87 9.49 13.66
C GLU A 24 -9.37 9.25 13.65
N LYS A 25 -10.05 9.78 12.64
CA LYS A 25 -11.51 9.68 12.55
C LYS A 25 -11.98 8.31 12.11
N ASP A 26 -11.37 7.75 11.09
CA ASP A 26 -11.85 6.49 10.50
C ASP A 26 -10.78 5.40 10.41
N GLY A 27 -9.57 5.68 10.87
CA GLY A 27 -8.49 4.70 10.85
C GLY A 27 -7.96 4.36 9.46
N LYS A 28 -8.38 5.09 8.45
CA LYS A 28 -7.93 4.83 7.08
C LYS A 28 -6.60 5.48 6.79
N LEU A 29 -5.85 4.90 5.87
CA LEU A 29 -4.57 5.42 5.46
C LEU A 29 -4.74 6.81 4.85
N LYS A 30 -3.99 7.77 5.36
CA LYS A 30 -4.03 9.16 4.94
C LYS A 30 -2.83 9.53 4.10
N ALA A 31 -1.65 9.09 4.50
CA ALA A 31 -0.39 9.45 3.86
C ALA A 31 0.68 8.44 4.21
N GLY A 32 1.82 8.52 3.53
CA GLY A 32 2.98 7.68 3.79
C GLY A 32 4.03 7.89 2.72
N GLN A 33 5.10 7.12 2.80
CA GLN A 33 6.17 7.17 1.82
C GLN A 33 6.09 5.94 0.91
N LEU A 34 5.84 6.16 -0.38
CA LEU A 34 5.80 5.08 -1.35
C LEU A 34 7.22 4.58 -1.63
N LEU A 35 7.50 3.32 -1.29
CA LEU A 35 8.81 2.71 -1.49
C LEU A 35 8.86 1.84 -2.73
N PHE A 36 7.79 1.10 -3.01
CA PHE A 36 7.76 0.14 -4.09
C PHE A 36 6.31 -0.16 -4.47
N PHE A 37 6.09 -0.49 -5.72
CA PHE A 37 4.78 -0.96 -6.16
C PHE A 37 4.92 -1.92 -7.32
N HIS A 38 3.98 -2.84 -7.44
CA HIS A 38 3.96 -3.83 -8.50
C HIS A 38 2.54 -4.39 -8.65
N LYS A 39 2.22 -4.84 -9.84
CA LYS A 39 0.92 -5.45 -10.12
C LYS A 39 0.70 -6.73 -9.34
N GLU A 40 1.77 -7.47 -9.07
CA GLU A 40 1.70 -8.72 -8.34
C GLU A 40 2.10 -8.52 -6.88
N LYS A 41 1.23 -8.93 -5.98
CA LYS A 41 1.47 -8.80 -4.55
C LYS A 41 2.74 -9.54 -4.11
N GLU A 42 3.01 -10.70 -4.72
CA GLU A 42 4.19 -11.48 -4.41
C GLU A 42 5.48 -10.69 -4.60
N LYS A 43 5.53 -9.88 -5.65
CA LYS A 43 6.71 -9.07 -5.93
C LYS A 43 6.96 -8.04 -4.84
N VAL A 44 5.89 -7.47 -4.29
CA VAL A 44 6.00 -6.53 -3.18
C VAL A 44 6.51 -7.25 -1.93
N HIS A 45 5.99 -8.44 -1.65
CA HIS A 45 6.46 -9.25 -0.53
C HIS A 45 7.93 -9.64 -0.68
N GLN A 46 8.36 -10.01 -1.89
CA GLN A 46 9.74 -10.33 -2.17
C GLN A 46 10.65 -9.13 -1.92
N PHE A 47 10.19 -7.95 -2.30
CA PHE A 47 10.93 -6.72 -2.05
C PHE A 47 11.13 -6.50 -0.54
N VAL A 48 10.07 -6.68 0.24
CA VAL A 48 10.16 -6.55 1.70
C VAL A 48 11.16 -7.53 2.29
N LEU A 49 11.14 -8.77 1.82
CA LEU A 49 12.04 -9.81 2.31
C LEU A 49 13.51 -9.51 1.97
N LYS A 50 13.74 -8.91 0.82
CA LYS A 50 15.10 -8.55 0.41
C LYS A 50 15.63 -7.33 1.15
N GLU A 51 14.76 -6.37 1.35
CA GLU A 51 15.17 -5.03 1.83
C GLU A 51 15.21 -4.89 3.33
N ARG A 52 15.10 -5.83 4.12
CA ARG A 52 15.11 -5.82 5.59
C ARG A 52 15.92 -4.68 6.21
N SER A 53 15.60 -3.45 5.82
CA SER A 53 16.32 -2.27 6.28
C SER A 53 15.54 -1.58 7.39
N ASP A 54 16.21 -0.62 8.03
CA ASP A 54 15.57 0.20 9.06
C ASP A 54 14.39 0.99 8.52
N LEU A 55 14.35 1.21 7.21
CA LEU A 55 13.25 1.90 6.56
C LEU A 55 11.93 1.14 6.66
N LEU A 56 11.97 -0.16 6.95
CA LEU A 56 10.78 -1.01 7.02
C LEU A 56 10.29 -1.27 8.44
N HIS A 57 10.64 -0.42 9.40
CA HIS A 57 10.15 -0.55 10.77
C HIS A 57 8.63 -0.48 10.84
N HIS A 58 8.05 0.46 10.11
CA HIS A 58 6.61 0.64 10.02
C HIS A 58 6.24 0.73 8.55
N TYR A 59 5.51 -0.25 8.08
CA TYR A 59 5.07 -0.25 6.69
C TYR A 59 3.70 -0.90 6.57
N THR A 60 3.05 -0.64 5.45
CA THR A 60 1.82 -1.31 5.09
C THR A 60 1.83 -1.58 3.59
N ILE A 61 1.06 -2.57 3.17
CA ILE A 61 0.89 -2.89 1.75
C ILE A 61 -0.58 -2.68 1.42
N ILE A 62 -0.85 -1.84 0.43
CA ILE A 62 -2.22 -1.56 0.01
C ILE A 62 -2.38 -1.85 -1.47
N TYR A 63 -3.62 -2.09 -1.88
CA TYR A 63 -3.96 -2.22 -3.29
C TYR A 63 -4.63 -0.92 -3.74
N THR A 64 -4.10 -0.31 -4.80
CA THR A 64 -4.57 0.98 -5.29
C THR A 64 -5.57 0.88 -6.43
N GLY A 65 -5.80 -0.32 -6.97
CA GLY A 65 -6.79 -0.52 -8.03
C GLY A 65 -8.20 -0.63 -7.49
N GLU A 66 -9.17 -0.67 -8.40
CA GLU A 66 -10.55 -0.90 -8.03
C GLU A 66 -10.81 -2.39 -7.90
N LEU A 67 -11.42 -2.78 -6.78
CA LEU A 67 -11.85 -4.16 -6.60
C LEU A 67 -13.07 -4.41 -7.47
N PRO A 68 -13.15 -5.57 -8.15
CA PRO A 68 -14.33 -5.91 -8.92
C PRO A 68 -15.58 -5.93 -8.05
N LYS A 69 -16.64 -5.31 -8.53
CA LYS A 69 -17.88 -5.20 -7.75
C LYS A 69 -18.55 -6.53 -7.48
N ASP A 70 -18.32 -7.50 -8.36
CA ASP A 70 -18.86 -8.85 -8.21
C ASP A 70 -18.05 -9.72 -7.25
N GLN A 71 -16.97 -9.20 -6.70
CA GLN A 71 -16.21 -9.87 -5.65
C GLN A 71 -16.51 -9.25 -4.29
N ILE A 72 -17.77 -9.15 -3.98
CA ILE A 72 -18.18 -8.69 -2.66
C ILE A 72 -17.96 -9.83 -1.68
N PHE A 73 -17.07 -9.61 -0.75
CA PHE A 73 -16.82 -10.58 0.32
C PHE A 73 -17.90 -10.45 1.36
N VAL A 74 -18.82 -11.38 1.35
CA VAL A 74 -19.81 -11.46 2.42
C VAL A 74 -19.19 -12.29 3.54
N LEU A 75 -18.89 -11.62 4.58
CA LEU A 75 -18.36 -12.28 5.77
C LEU A 75 -19.48 -12.79 6.63
#